data_6c231e80569d7e848429db3eb22e23c4
#
_entry.id   6c231e80569d7e848429db3eb22e23c4
#
_cell.length_a   1.000
_cell.length_b   1.000
_cell.length_c   1.000
_cell.angle_alpha   90.00
_cell.angle_beta   90.00
_cell.angle_gamma   90.00
#
_symmetry.space_group_name_H-M   'P 1'
#
loop_
_entity.id
_entity.type
_entity.pdbx_description
1 polymer ?
#
loop_
_entity_poly.entity_id
_entity_poly.type
_entity_poly.pdbx_seq_one_letter_code
_entity_poly.pdbx_strand_id
1 'polypeptide(L)'
;MRRQIIFAHAFSADVEALGGYRSIDKAIETVEEALVLNPYAFPKFESDFTSFRFAMTKEIDDLPALAMLFTVDERGNATLEKIFEANLY
;
A
#
# COMPACT_ATOMS: atom_id res chain seq x y z
N MET A 1 -19.23 10.75 0.61
CA MET A 1 -18.47 10.58 -0.63
C MET A 1 -17.46 9.47 -0.46
N ARG A 2 -17.38 8.58 -1.43
CA ARG A 2 -16.47 7.43 -1.35
C ARG A 2 -15.04 7.84 -1.67
N ARG A 3 -14.08 7.39 -0.84
CA ARG A 3 -12.66 7.66 -1.09
C ARG A 3 -12.17 6.90 -2.32
N GLN A 4 -11.24 7.51 -3.03
CA GLN A 4 -10.60 6.87 -4.16
C GLN A 4 -9.25 6.33 -3.76
N ILE A 5 -8.90 5.18 -4.31
CA ILE A 5 -7.57 4.59 -4.16
C ILE A 5 -6.89 4.69 -5.51
N ILE A 6 -5.76 5.38 -5.54
CA ILE A 6 -5.01 5.65 -6.77
C ILE A 6 -3.73 4.84 -6.73
N PHE A 7 -3.36 4.23 -7.85
CA PHE A 7 -2.11 3.49 -7.97
C PHE A 7 -1.09 4.35 -8.71
N ALA A 8 -0.05 4.77 -8.03
CA ALA A 8 1.03 5.50 -8.67
C ALA A 8 1.77 4.59 -9.65
N HIS A 9 2.38 5.19 -10.65
CA HIS A 9 3.11 4.44 -11.68
C HIS A 9 4.23 3.58 -11.04
N ALA A 10 4.94 4.13 -10.07
CA ALA A 10 6.00 3.40 -9.36
C ALA A 10 5.46 2.17 -8.61
N PHE A 11 4.24 2.28 -8.04
CA PHE A 11 3.60 1.16 -7.38
C PHE A 11 3.33 0.03 -8.37
N SER A 12 2.79 0.36 -9.54
CA SER A 12 2.53 -0.64 -10.58
C SER A 12 3.80 -1.34 -11.06
N ALA A 13 4.89 -0.59 -11.18
CA ALA A 13 6.18 -1.16 -11.54
C ALA A 13 6.70 -2.12 -10.45
N ASP A 14 6.52 -1.75 -9.19
CA ASP A 14 6.91 -2.61 -8.07
C ASP A 14 6.08 -3.90 -8.06
N VAL A 15 4.78 -3.82 -8.36
CA VAL A 15 3.91 -5.00 -8.46
C VAL A 15 4.41 -5.96 -9.53
N GLU A 16 4.79 -5.43 -10.69
CA GLU A 16 5.36 -6.24 -11.76
C GLU A 16 6.64 -6.95 -11.31
N ALA A 17 7.49 -6.26 -10.57
CA ALA A 17 8.74 -6.83 -10.05
C ALA A 17 8.48 -7.95 -9.05
N LEU A 18 7.33 -7.94 -8.37
CA LEU A 18 6.93 -8.97 -7.40
C LEU A 18 6.15 -10.14 -8.03
N GLY A 19 6.00 -10.17 -9.35
CA GLY A 19 5.32 -11.24 -10.06
C GLY A 19 3.96 -10.87 -10.63
N GLY A 20 3.58 -9.60 -10.53
CA GLY A 20 2.35 -9.09 -11.12
C GLY A 20 1.16 -9.18 -10.16
N TYR A 21 0.06 -8.53 -10.56
CA TYR A 21 -1.14 -8.42 -9.72
C TYR A 21 -1.76 -9.76 -9.34
N ARG A 22 -1.68 -10.75 -10.20
CA ARG A 22 -2.26 -12.08 -9.90
C ARG A 22 -1.68 -12.68 -8.63
N SER A 23 -0.40 -12.44 -8.39
CA SER A 23 0.31 -13.04 -7.25
C SER A 23 -0.03 -12.36 -5.94
N ILE A 24 -0.32 -11.07 -5.94
CA ILE A 24 -0.45 -10.29 -4.72
C ILE A 24 -1.79 -9.56 -4.60
N ASP A 25 -2.74 -9.88 -5.48
CA ASP A 25 -4.03 -9.21 -5.56
C ASP A 25 -4.80 -9.24 -4.24
N LYS A 26 -4.82 -10.37 -3.57
CA LYS A 26 -5.51 -10.51 -2.28
C LYS A 26 -4.94 -9.59 -1.21
N ALA A 27 -3.62 -9.47 -1.17
CA ALA A 27 -2.96 -8.60 -0.20
C ALA A 27 -3.32 -7.14 -0.47
N ILE A 28 -3.25 -6.73 -1.74
CA ILE A 28 -3.61 -5.37 -2.14
C ILE A 28 -5.07 -5.08 -1.83
N GLU A 29 -5.96 -6.00 -2.15
CA GLU A 29 -7.39 -5.85 -1.92
C GLU A 29 -7.72 -5.61 -0.45
N THR A 30 -7.10 -6.38 0.44
CA THR A 30 -7.29 -6.22 1.88
C THR A 30 -6.88 -4.83 2.34
N VAL A 31 -5.75 -4.33 1.84
CA VAL A 31 -5.28 -2.98 2.17
C VAL A 31 -6.22 -1.92 1.60
N GLU A 32 -6.66 -2.09 0.36
CA GLU A 32 -7.60 -1.15 -0.26
C GLU A 32 -8.88 -1.00 0.56
N GLU A 33 -9.45 -2.13 1.00
CA GLU A 33 -10.66 -2.11 1.82
C GLU A 33 -10.44 -1.32 3.12
N ALA A 34 -9.31 -1.53 3.78
CA ALA A 34 -8.98 -0.82 4.99
C ALA A 34 -8.77 0.68 4.74
N LEU A 35 -8.13 1.04 3.61
CA LEU A 35 -7.91 2.43 3.25
C LEU A 35 -9.21 3.16 2.93
N VAL A 36 -10.16 2.47 2.30
CA VAL A 36 -11.48 3.07 2.02
C VAL A 36 -12.20 3.39 3.33
N LEU A 37 -12.04 2.54 4.33
CA LEU A 37 -12.66 2.76 5.64
C LEU A 37 -12.01 3.91 6.40
N ASN A 38 -10.69 3.90 6.57
CA ASN A 38 -9.99 4.96 7.29
C ASN A 38 -8.49 4.92 7.02
N PRO A 39 -8.01 5.71 6.04
CA PRO A 39 -6.58 5.74 5.75
C PRO A 39 -5.74 6.34 6.87
N TYR A 40 -6.36 7.16 7.73
CA TYR A 40 -5.64 7.81 8.84
C TYR A 40 -5.38 6.87 10.01
N ALA A 41 -5.96 5.67 9.99
CA ALA A 41 -5.70 4.67 11.01
C ALA A 41 -4.32 4.02 10.87
N PHE A 42 -3.67 4.18 9.72
CA PHE A 42 -2.35 3.61 9.47
C PHE A 42 -1.25 4.52 10.00
N PRO A 43 -0.15 3.96 10.52
CA PRO A 43 0.94 4.77 11.05
C PRO A 43 1.66 5.54 9.97
N LYS A 44 2.22 6.67 10.35
CA LYS A 44 3.07 7.47 9.46
C LYS A 44 4.46 6.89 9.41
N PHE A 45 5.02 6.87 8.21
CA PHE A 45 6.43 6.56 8.01
C PHE A 45 7.17 7.88 8.15
N GLU A 46 8.00 8.01 9.19
CA GLU A 46 8.71 9.25 9.44
C GLU A 46 9.80 9.47 8.39
N SER A 47 9.63 10.55 7.64
CA SER A 47 10.59 11.00 6.65
C SER A 47 10.62 12.51 6.66
N ASP A 48 11.80 13.10 6.54
CA ASP A 48 11.96 14.55 6.52
C ASP A 48 11.37 15.19 5.27
N PHE A 49 11.06 14.40 4.25
CA PHE A 49 10.68 14.91 2.94
C PHE A 49 9.22 14.67 2.56
N THR A 50 8.57 13.69 3.16
CA THR A 50 7.21 13.34 2.77
C THR A 50 6.43 12.77 3.95
N SER A 51 5.11 12.89 3.86
CA SER A 51 4.20 12.34 4.88
C SER A 51 3.62 11.03 4.39
N PHE A 52 4.46 10.03 4.24
CA PHE A 52 3.99 8.69 3.90
C PHE A 52 3.37 8.00 5.11
N ARG A 53 2.36 7.20 4.82
CA ARG A 53 1.83 6.21 5.74
C ARG A 53 2.15 4.84 5.19
N PHE A 54 2.13 3.82 6.02
CA PHE A 54 2.39 2.47 5.54
C PHE A 54 1.39 1.47 6.07
N ALA A 55 1.15 0.45 5.27
CA ALA A 55 0.34 -0.70 5.64
C ALA A 55 1.17 -1.96 5.42
N MET A 56 1.05 -2.92 6.32
CA MET A 56 1.75 -4.20 6.19
C MET A 56 0.74 -5.33 6.06
N THR A 57 1.04 -6.29 5.20
CA THR A 57 0.23 -7.48 5.05
C THR A 57 0.86 -8.63 5.83
N LYS A 58 0.08 -9.68 6.07
CA LYS A 58 0.58 -10.91 6.67
C LYS A 58 1.07 -11.86 5.59
N GLU A 59 1.96 -12.77 5.96
CA GLU A 59 2.32 -13.86 5.06
C GLU A 59 1.08 -14.71 4.80
N ILE A 60 0.82 -15.02 3.54
CA ILE A 60 -0.29 -15.87 3.14
C ILE A 60 0.25 -16.92 2.18
N ASP A 61 0.16 -18.18 2.55
CA ASP A 61 0.70 -19.29 1.75
C ASP A 61 2.17 -19.03 1.39
N ASP A 62 2.50 -18.96 0.10
CA ASP A 62 3.86 -18.71 -0.37
C ASP A 62 4.16 -17.22 -0.54
N LEU A 63 3.18 -16.36 -0.24
CA LEU A 63 3.35 -14.93 -0.40
C LEU A 63 3.95 -14.33 0.86
N PRO A 64 5.11 -13.66 0.77
CA PRO A 64 5.72 -13.02 1.95
C PRO A 64 4.90 -11.82 2.41
N ALA A 65 5.15 -11.38 3.64
CA ALA A 65 4.57 -10.14 4.13
C ALA A 65 5.06 -8.98 3.27
N LEU A 66 4.14 -8.09 2.92
CA LEU A 66 4.43 -6.92 2.07
C LEU A 66 4.20 -5.64 2.84
N ALA A 67 4.98 -4.63 2.52
CA ALA A 67 4.79 -3.28 3.04
C ALA A 67 4.38 -2.38 1.87
N MET A 68 3.38 -1.55 2.09
CA MET A 68 2.88 -0.61 1.09
C MET A 68 2.97 0.80 1.65
N LEU A 69 3.63 1.69 0.91
CA LEU A 69 3.68 3.10 1.26
C LEU A 69 2.61 3.85 0.48
N PHE A 70 1.90 4.75 1.17
CA PHE A 70 0.86 5.54 0.52
C PHE A 70 0.81 6.93 1.11
N THR A 71 0.21 7.83 0.36
CA THR A 71 -0.06 9.21 0.79
C THR A 71 -1.56 9.42 0.81
N VAL A 72 -2.02 10.37 1.63
CA VAL A 72 -3.45 10.71 1.74
C VAL A 72 -3.58 12.19 1.45
N ASP A 73 -4.46 12.55 0.53
CA ASP A 73 -4.69 13.94 0.18
C ASP A 73 -5.71 14.60 1.12
N GLU A 74 -5.98 15.87 0.89
CA GLU A 74 -6.91 16.66 1.72
C GLU A 74 -8.34 16.12 1.69
N ARG A 75 -8.71 15.39 0.65
CA ARG A 75 -10.04 14.81 0.48
C ARG A 75 -10.15 13.42 1.06
N GLY A 76 -9.05 12.89 1.57
CA GLY A 76 -9.02 11.54 2.12
C GLY A 76 -8.78 10.45 1.08
N ASN A 77 -8.41 10.81 -0.14
CA ASN A 77 -8.05 9.84 -1.18
C ASN A 77 -6.62 9.36 -0.94
N ALA A 78 -6.40 8.07 -1.10
CA ALA A 78 -5.09 7.47 -0.89
C ALA A 78 -4.43 7.12 -2.22
N THR A 79 -3.14 7.45 -2.34
CA THR A 79 -2.32 7.05 -3.48
C THR A 79 -1.30 6.03 -3.00
N LEU A 80 -1.38 4.82 -3.54
CA LEU A 80 -0.40 3.77 -3.27
C LEU A 80 0.86 4.08 -4.08
N GLU A 81 1.96 4.35 -3.38
CA GLU A 81 3.19 4.86 -3.99
C GLU A 81 4.22 3.77 -4.23
N LYS A 82 4.38 2.84 -3.28
CA LYS A 82 5.37 1.77 -3.38
C LYS A 82 4.88 0.52 -2.67
N ILE A 83 5.37 -0.63 -3.12
CA ILE A 83 5.14 -1.92 -2.45
C ILE A 83 6.44 -2.72 -2.50
N PHE A 84 6.78 -3.38 -1.40
CA PHE A 84 8.01 -4.18 -1.30
C PHE A 84 7.85 -5.24 -0.22
N GLU A 85 8.75 -6.22 -0.21
CA GLU A 85 8.73 -7.25 0.82
C GLU A 85 9.13 -6.66 2.17
N ALA A 86 8.29 -6.88 3.18
CA ALA A 86 8.51 -6.31 4.51
C ALA A 86 9.74 -6.86 5.22
N ASN A 87 10.18 -8.05 4.87
CA ASN A 87 11.33 -8.69 5.49
C ASN A 87 12.70 -8.17 4.99
N LEU A 88 12.69 -7.17 4.11
CA LEU A 88 13.92 -6.53 3.66
C LEU A 88 14.46 -5.48 4.64
N TYR A 89 13.76 -5.30 5.74
CA TYR A 89 14.19 -4.38 6.82
C TYR A 89 14.71 -5.13 8.01
#